data_aa2f0d6734b8df33c316fc60df281a46
#
_entry.id   aa2f0d6734b8df33c316fc60df281a46
#
_cell.length_a   1.000
_cell.length_b   1.000
_cell.length_c   1.000
_cell.angle_alpha   90.00
_cell.angle_beta   90.00
_cell.angle_gamma   90.00
#
_symmetry.space_group_name_H-M   'P 1'
#
loop_
_entity.id
_entity.type
_entity.pdbx_description
1 polymer ?
#
loop_
_entity_poly.entity_id
_entity_poly.type
_entity_poly.pdbx_seq_one_letter_code
_entity_poly.pdbx_strand_id
1 'polypeptide(L)'
;LDQFRYRISGYDKPMTQIKNSLDLDNKQKRIEELEADMESPGFWDNPDKSQNAMKELKGLKDAFERYNELETGLDDVKTLIEMAEESNDQSLIPEIEEEITGLEDKMESLRIETLLSGEHDACDAILTLHAGAGGTESCDWCQMLFRMYTRWAESHGYTTETLDYLEGEEAGIKSVTIEIRGENAYGHLKSEHGVHRLVRISPFNAAGKRQTSFVSCDVMPDINQDIDIEKIGRAS
;
A
#
# COMPACT_ATOMS: atom_id res chain seq x y z
N LEU A 1 31.81 -13.54 -2.26
CA LEU A 1 31.62 -12.20 -2.80
C LEU A 1 31.09 -12.25 -4.26
N ASP A 2 31.57 -13.18 -5.10
CA ASP A 2 31.08 -13.34 -6.50
C ASP A 2 29.54 -13.55 -6.59
N GLN A 3 28.94 -14.24 -5.62
CA GLN A 3 27.49 -14.41 -5.57
C GLN A 3 26.75 -13.08 -5.37
N PHE A 4 27.27 -12.19 -4.56
CA PHE A 4 26.68 -10.88 -4.33
C PHE A 4 26.78 -9.99 -5.57
N ARG A 5 27.93 -9.98 -6.25
CA ARG A 5 28.09 -9.29 -7.53
C ARG A 5 27.08 -9.78 -8.58
N TYR A 6 26.90 -11.09 -8.68
CA TYR A 6 25.93 -11.67 -9.61
C TYR A 6 24.50 -11.25 -9.24
N ARG A 7 24.16 -11.27 -7.94
CA ARG A 7 22.84 -10.87 -7.44
C ARG A 7 22.55 -9.40 -7.79
N ILE A 8 23.50 -8.50 -7.52
CA ILE A 8 23.38 -7.07 -7.79
C ILE A 8 23.30 -6.76 -9.29
N SER A 9 24.06 -7.44 -10.12
CA SER A 9 24.00 -7.25 -11.58
C SER A 9 22.60 -7.57 -12.17
N GLY A 10 21.80 -8.34 -11.45
CA GLY A 10 20.41 -8.62 -11.78
C GLY A 10 19.46 -7.45 -11.53
N TYR A 11 19.84 -6.42 -10.75
CA TYR A 11 18.97 -5.33 -10.37
C TYR A 11 18.89 -4.18 -11.38
N ASP A 12 19.81 -4.09 -12.32
CA ASP A 12 19.82 -3.02 -13.33
C ASP A 12 18.53 -2.96 -14.16
N LYS A 13 17.97 -4.13 -14.51
CA LYS A 13 16.70 -4.20 -15.25
C LYS A 13 15.50 -3.80 -14.41
N PRO A 14 15.30 -4.36 -13.19
CA PRO A 14 14.25 -3.92 -12.28
C PRO A 14 14.30 -2.42 -11.96
N MET A 15 15.49 -1.87 -11.70
CA MET A 15 15.68 -0.44 -11.45
C MET A 15 15.25 0.41 -12.66
N THR A 16 15.63 0.01 -13.86
CA THR A 16 15.21 0.69 -15.10
C THR A 16 13.69 0.60 -15.29
N GLN A 17 13.07 -0.53 -14.97
CA GLN A 17 11.62 -0.69 -15.05
C GLN A 17 10.90 0.22 -14.05
N ILE A 18 11.35 0.27 -12.82
CA ILE A 18 10.81 1.16 -11.77
C ILE A 18 10.93 2.62 -12.21
N LYS A 19 12.10 3.05 -12.69
CA LYS A 19 12.33 4.40 -13.21
C LYS A 19 11.33 4.79 -14.30
N ASN A 20 11.15 3.89 -15.27
CA ASN A 20 10.22 4.12 -16.38
C ASN A 20 8.76 4.12 -15.92
N SER A 21 8.39 3.22 -14.99
CA SER A 21 7.02 3.13 -14.48
C SER A 21 6.66 4.31 -13.58
N LEU A 22 7.63 4.84 -12.84
CA LEU A 22 7.46 6.07 -12.05
C LEU A 22 7.38 7.33 -12.91
N ASP A 23 7.80 7.26 -14.18
CA ASP A 23 7.84 8.41 -15.10
C ASP A 23 8.56 9.64 -14.49
N LEU A 24 9.74 9.39 -13.92
CA LEU A 24 10.50 10.38 -13.16
C LEU A 24 10.81 11.64 -13.97
N ASP A 25 11.03 11.51 -15.28
CA ASP A 25 11.35 12.64 -16.14
C ASP A 25 10.16 13.63 -16.27
N ASN A 26 8.93 13.14 -16.34
CA ASN A 26 7.74 14.00 -16.36
C ASN A 26 7.40 14.51 -14.96
N LYS A 27 7.62 13.70 -13.93
CA LYS A 27 7.48 14.15 -12.53
C LYS A 27 8.43 15.29 -12.20
N GLN A 28 9.67 15.23 -12.66
CA GLN A 28 10.64 16.31 -12.48
C GLN A 28 10.16 17.63 -13.10
N LYS A 29 9.68 17.58 -14.34
CA LYS A 29 9.10 18.76 -15.00
C LYS A 29 7.90 19.33 -14.23
N ARG A 30 7.05 18.42 -13.73
CA ARG A 30 5.87 18.81 -12.97
C ARG A 30 6.24 19.47 -11.63
N ILE A 31 7.30 19.00 -10.96
CA ILE A 31 7.87 19.62 -9.75
C ILE A 31 8.32 21.05 -10.08
N GLU A 32 9.07 21.24 -11.17
CA GLU A 32 9.56 22.55 -11.59
C GLU A 32 8.42 23.52 -11.92
N GLU A 33 7.35 23.03 -12.58
CA GLU A 33 6.14 23.81 -12.86
C GLU A 33 5.43 24.25 -11.57
N LEU A 34 5.23 23.31 -10.63
CA LEU A 34 4.56 23.61 -9.35
C LEU A 34 5.39 24.57 -8.51
N GLU A 35 6.71 24.41 -8.46
CA GLU A 35 7.58 25.33 -7.74
C GLU A 35 7.55 26.74 -8.36
N ALA A 36 7.55 26.85 -9.69
CA ALA A 36 7.39 28.13 -10.38
C ALA A 36 6.02 28.78 -10.13
N ASP A 37 4.95 27.98 -10.13
CA ASP A 37 3.60 28.45 -9.79
C ASP A 37 3.52 28.97 -8.36
N MET A 38 4.18 28.31 -7.40
CA MET A 38 4.22 28.73 -6.00
C MET A 38 4.98 30.06 -5.78
N GLU A 39 5.92 30.41 -6.67
CA GLU A 39 6.62 31.72 -6.67
C GLU A 39 5.78 32.84 -7.30
N SER A 40 4.69 32.49 -7.99
CA SER A 40 3.87 33.51 -8.69
C SER A 40 3.06 34.37 -7.70
N PRO A 41 2.90 35.67 -7.98
CA PRO A 41 2.05 36.53 -7.18
C PRO A 41 0.59 36.07 -7.25
N GLY A 42 -0.05 35.89 -6.08
CA GLY A 42 -1.46 35.47 -6.01
C GLY A 42 -1.70 33.96 -5.89
N PHE A 43 -0.66 33.11 -5.93
CA PHE A 43 -0.81 31.66 -5.70
C PHE A 43 -1.42 31.35 -4.33
N TRP A 44 -1.03 32.11 -3.31
CA TRP A 44 -1.46 31.95 -1.92
C TRP A 44 -2.82 32.57 -1.60
N ASP A 45 -3.43 33.31 -2.55
CA ASP A 45 -4.74 33.91 -2.38
C ASP A 45 -5.89 32.92 -2.37
N ASN A 46 -5.66 31.70 -2.91
CA ASN A 46 -6.61 30.59 -2.90
C ASN A 46 -6.08 29.44 -2.04
N PRO A 47 -6.55 29.27 -0.78
CA PRO A 47 -6.07 28.25 0.14
C PRO A 47 -6.23 26.82 -0.39
N ASP A 48 -7.37 26.50 -1.04
CA ASP A 48 -7.65 25.16 -1.51
C ASP A 48 -6.71 24.76 -2.66
N LYS A 49 -6.49 25.68 -3.60
CA LYS A 49 -5.57 25.48 -4.72
C LYS A 49 -4.14 25.31 -4.23
N SER A 50 -3.69 26.14 -3.32
CA SER A 50 -2.33 26.08 -2.77
C SER A 50 -2.11 24.80 -1.93
N GLN A 51 -3.10 24.36 -1.16
CA GLN A 51 -3.02 23.12 -0.39
C GLN A 51 -2.94 21.89 -1.29
N ASN A 52 -3.74 21.84 -2.35
CA ASN A 52 -3.70 20.74 -3.33
C ASN A 52 -2.36 20.69 -4.07
N ALA A 53 -1.83 21.84 -4.50
CA ALA A 53 -0.53 21.93 -5.15
C ALA A 53 0.62 21.51 -4.21
N MET A 54 0.57 21.88 -2.94
CA MET A 54 1.55 21.42 -1.95
C MET A 54 1.48 19.91 -1.71
N LYS A 55 0.27 19.33 -1.65
CA LYS A 55 0.08 17.89 -1.50
C LYS A 55 0.62 17.15 -2.73
N GLU A 56 0.32 17.64 -3.93
CA GLU A 56 0.85 17.09 -5.18
C GLU A 56 2.38 17.16 -5.21
N LEU A 57 2.96 18.32 -4.92
CA LEU A 57 4.41 18.54 -4.90
C LEU A 57 5.11 17.61 -3.91
N LYS A 58 4.54 17.43 -2.72
CA LYS A 58 5.07 16.52 -1.72
C LYS A 58 5.08 15.08 -2.26
N GLY A 59 3.97 14.57 -2.78
CA GLY A 59 3.89 13.21 -3.32
C GLY A 59 4.87 12.96 -4.47
N LEU A 60 5.08 13.96 -5.35
CA LEU A 60 6.06 13.87 -6.43
C LEU A 60 7.50 13.81 -5.88
N LYS A 61 7.83 14.64 -4.89
CA LYS A 61 9.15 14.65 -4.24
C LYS A 61 9.42 13.35 -3.47
N ASP A 62 8.44 12.86 -2.72
CA ASP A 62 8.55 11.61 -1.96
C ASP A 62 8.83 10.41 -2.90
N ALA A 63 8.19 10.36 -4.08
CA ALA A 63 8.45 9.32 -5.07
C ALA A 63 9.88 9.40 -5.64
N PHE A 64 10.38 10.63 -5.86
CA PHE A 64 11.73 10.88 -6.34
C PHE A 64 12.78 10.49 -5.29
N GLU A 65 12.55 10.86 -4.03
CA GLU A 65 13.42 10.56 -2.90
C GLU A 65 13.55 9.04 -2.70
N ARG A 66 12.42 8.31 -2.71
CA ARG A 66 12.42 6.84 -2.60
C ARG A 66 13.21 6.15 -3.71
N TYR A 67 13.13 6.65 -4.95
CA TYR A 67 13.94 6.11 -6.04
C TYR A 67 15.44 6.40 -5.85
N ASN A 68 15.79 7.63 -5.44
CA ASN A 68 17.17 8.01 -5.18
C ASN A 68 17.78 7.22 -4.01
N GLU A 69 16.99 6.93 -2.97
CA GLU A 69 17.45 6.06 -1.88
C GLU A 69 17.80 4.65 -2.35
N LEU A 70 17.03 4.09 -3.30
CA LEU A 70 17.34 2.81 -3.90
C LEU A 70 18.63 2.86 -4.75
N GLU A 71 18.80 3.90 -5.55
CA GLU A 71 19.98 4.09 -6.40
C GLU A 71 21.23 4.25 -5.53
N THR A 72 21.15 5.07 -4.49
CA THR A 72 22.25 5.28 -3.53
C THR A 72 22.55 3.98 -2.77
N GLY A 73 21.53 3.29 -2.25
CA GLY A 73 21.74 2.02 -1.55
C GLY A 73 22.38 0.95 -2.43
N LEU A 74 22.06 0.92 -3.73
CA LEU A 74 22.69 0.00 -4.67
C LEU A 74 24.19 0.32 -4.86
N ASP A 75 24.54 1.60 -4.94
CA ASP A 75 25.93 2.02 -5.06
C ASP A 75 26.72 1.82 -3.77
N ASP A 76 26.09 2.00 -2.61
CA ASP A 76 26.68 1.70 -1.30
C ASP A 76 27.01 0.21 -1.16
N VAL A 77 26.09 -0.67 -1.56
CA VAL A 77 26.33 -2.12 -1.54
C VAL A 77 27.44 -2.52 -2.50
N LYS A 78 27.52 -1.93 -3.70
CA LYS A 78 28.64 -2.16 -4.63
C LYS A 78 29.96 -1.77 -3.99
N THR A 79 30.01 -0.61 -3.35
CA THR A 79 31.19 -0.10 -2.65
C THR A 79 31.60 -1.02 -1.50
N LEU A 80 30.65 -1.50 -0.69
CA LEU A 80 30.92 -2.44 0.39
C LEU A 80 31.51 -3.76 -0.12
N ILE A 81 31.02 -4.27 -1.25
CA ILE A 81 31.57 -5.49 -1.87
C ILE A 81 33.01 -5.26 -2.35
N GLU A 82 33.28 -4.12 -2.98
CA GLU A 82 34.64 -3.76 -3.43
C GLU A 82 35.60 -3.64 -2.24
N MET A 83 35.18 -2.99 -1.16
CA MET A 83 35.98 -2.88 0.06
C MET A 83 36.25 -4.25 0.71
N ALA A 84 35.26 -5.13 0.75
CA ALA A 84 35.40 -6.48 1.30
C ALA A 84 36.36 -7.34 0.47
N GLU A 85 36.41 -7.15 -0.86
CA GLU A 85 37.34 -7.84 -1.74
C GLU A 85 38.78 -7.31 -1.61
N GLU A 86 38.96 -5.97 -1.61
CA GLU A 86 40.28 -5.35 -1.47
C GLU A 86 40.94 -5.67 -0.11
N SER A 87 40.15 -5.65 0.95
CA SER A 87 40.63 -5.98 2.31
C SER A 87 40.71 -7.48 2.59
N ASN A 88 40.10 -8.32 1.74
CA ASN A 88 39.87 -9.75 1.96
C ASN A 88 39.18 -10.02 3.33
N ASP A 89 38.31 -9.11 3.75
CA ASP A 89 37.62 -9.15 5.04
C ASP A 89 36.26 -9.85 4.90
N GLN A 90 36.20 -11.09 5.38
CA GLN A 90 34.95 -11.87 5.39
C GLN A 90 33.97 -11.45 6.48
N SER A 91 34.37 -10.59 7.42
CA SER A 91 33.46 -10.12 8.49
C SER A 91 32.39 -9.17 7.96
N LEU A 92 32.57 -8.58 6.77
CA LEU A 92 31.61 -7.71 6.10
C LEU A 92 30.47 -8.48 5.39
N ILE A 93 30.60 -9.81 5.23
CA ILE A 93 29.60 -10.62 4.53
C ILE A 93 28.19 -10.51 5.13
N PRO A 94 28.00 -10.61 6.46
CA PRO A 94 26.66 -10.46 7.03
C PRO A 94 26.03 -9.08 6.82
N GLU A 95 26.84 -8.01 6.86
CA GLU A 95 26.42 -6.64 6.63
C GLU A 95 25.98 -6.45 5.17
N ILE A 96 26.77 -6.96 4.21
CA ILE A 96 26.40 -6.94 2.79
C ILE A 96 25.09 -7.70 2.54
N GLU A 97 24.87 -8.84 3.21
CA GLU A 97 23.67 -9.64 3.04
C GLU A 97 22.44 -8.93 3.61
N GLU A 98 22.58 -8.25 4.74
CA GLU A 98 21.52 -7.44 5.36
C GLU A 98 21.14 -6.24 4.48
N GLU A 99 22.14 -5.50 3.96
CA GLU A 99 21.92 -4.37 3.06
C GLU A 99 21.24 -4.80 1.75
N ILE A 100 21.68 -5.89 1.14
CA ILE A 100 21.06 -6.44 -0.07
C ILE A 100 19.62 -6.83 0.18
N THR A 101 19.32 -7.47 1.31
CA THR A 101 17.96 -7.87 1.66
C THR A 101 17.07 -6.65 1.87
N GLY A 102 17.54 -5.64 2.59
CA GLY A 102 16.84 -4.37 2.77
C GLY A 102 16.58 -3.63 1.45
N LEU A 103 17.53 -3.70 0.51
CA LEU A 103 17.39 -3.12 -0.82
C LEU A 103 16.32 -3.85 -1.66
N GLU A 104 16.29 -5.18 -1.60
CA GLU A 104 15.28 -6.00 -2.28
C GLU A 104 13.87 -5.70 -1.76
N ASP A 105 13.70 -5.57 -0.44
CA ASP A 105 12.42 -5.24 0.17
C ASP A 105 11.94 -3.84 -0.26
N LYS A 106 12.82 -2.84 -0.25
CA LYS A 106 12.51 -1.49 -0.73
C LYS A 106 12.16 -1.47 -2.22
N MET A 107 12.90 -2.22 -3.03
CA MET A 107 12.69 -2.30 -4.48
C MET A 107 11.34 -2.95 -4.80
N GLU A 108 10.96 -4.02 -4.08
CA GLU A 108 9.67 -4.67 -4.27
C GLU A 108 8.52 -3.77 -3.80
N SER A 109 8.68 -3.06 -2.69
CA SER A 109 7.72 -2.07 -2.21
C SER A 109 7.47 -0.98 -3.25
N LEU A 110 8.53 -0.40 -3.80
CA LEU A 110 8.42 0.65 -4.81
C LEU A 110 7.83 0.11 -6.13
N ARG A 111 8.15 -1.13 -6.49
CA ARG A 111 7.55 -1.80 -7.65
C ARG A 111 6.04 -1.97 -7.48
N ILE A 112 5.58 -2.39 -6.31
CA ILE A 112 4.15 -2.52 -6.02
C ILE A 112 3.47 -1.15 -6.16
N GLU A 113 4.04 -0.09 -5.61
CA GLU A 113 3.52 1.27 -5.74
C GLU A 113 3.36 1.71 -7.21
N THR A 114 4.31 1.33 -8.08
CA THR A 114 4.20 1.66 -9.53
C THR A 114 3.03 0.98 -10.23
N LEU A 115 2.48 -0.09 -9.65
CA LEU A 115 1.30 -0.78 -10.16
C LEU A 115 0.00 -0.12 -9.71
N LEU A 116 0.05 0.75 -8.70
CA LEU A 116 -1.09 1.47 -8.14
C LEU A 116 -1.28 2.79 -8.90
N SER A 117 -1.74 2.70 -10.17
CA SER A 117 -1.92 3.85 -11.06
C SER A 117 -3.39 4.13 -11.41
N GLY A 118 -4.33 3.47 -10.74
CA GLY A 118 -5.76 3.70 -10.93
C GLY A 118 -6.22 5.04 -10.34
N GLU A 119 -7.30 5.61 -10.88
CA GLU A 119 -7.85 6.92 -10.51
C GLU A 119 -8.10 7.07 -8.99
N HIS A 120 -8.47 5.97 -8.32
CA HIS A 120 -8.80 5.96 -6.89
C HIS A 120 -7.76 5.25 -6.04
N ASP A 121 -6.66 4.76 -6.62
CA ASP A 121 -5.67 3.96 -5.88
C ASP A 121 -5.02 4.74 -4.73
N ALA A 122 -4.90 6.04 -4.85
CA ALA A 122 -4.36 6.92 -3.80
C ALA A 122 -5.34 7.25 -2.66
N CYS A 123 -6.60 6.81 -2.76
CA CYS A 123 -7.63 7.08 -1.75
C CYS A 123 -7.46 6.20 -0.50
N ASP A 124 -8.05 6.67 0.58
CA ASP A 124 -8.35 5.85 1.75
C ASP A 124 -9.34 4.72 1.37
N ALA A 125 -9.41 3.66 2.14
CA ALA A 125 -10.25 2.52 1.85
C ALA A 125 -11.34 2.31 2.90
N ILE A 126 -12.56 2.02 2.44
CA ILE A 126 -13.64 1.49 3.27
C ILE A 126 -13.76 0.00 2.98
N LEU A 127 -13.44 -0.82 3.97
CA LEU A 127 -13.49 -2.27 3.88
C LEU A 127 -14.66 -2.81 4.72
N THR A 128 -15.55 -3.56 4.06
CA THR A 128 -16.72 -4.17 4.71
C THR A 128 -16.65 -5.68 4.60
N LEU A 129 -16.78 -6.36 5.74
CA LEU A 129 -16.84 -7.81 5.82
C LEU A 129 -18.24 -8.26 6.24
N HIS A 130 -18.79 -9.25 5.53
CA HIS A 130 -20.07 -9.87 5.91
C HIS A 130 -19.90 -11.38 5.98
N ALA A 131 -20.26 -11.97 7.13
CA ALA A 131 -20.33 -13.41 7.28
C ALA A 131 -21.42 -13.98 6.37
N GLY A 132 -21.02 -14.93 5.51
CA GLY A 132 -21.89 -15.61 4.56
C GLY A 132 -22.32 -16.99 5.06
N ALA A 133 -22.37 -17.96 4.14
CA ALA A 133 -22.73 -19.34 4.48
C ALA A 133 -21.71 -19.98 5.42
N GLY A 134 -22.18 -20.61 6.49
CA GLY A 134 -21.36 -21.30 7.49
C GLY A 134 -21.82 -21.10 8.95
N GLY A 135 -22.87 -20.29 9.19
CA GLY A 135 -23.39 -20.03 10.54
C GLY A 135 -22.33 -19.43 11.47
N THR A 136 -22.23 -19.93 12.71
CA THR A 136 -21.24 -19.45 13.72
C THR A 136 -19.80 -19.52 13.20
N GLU A 137 -19.48 -20.52 12.39
CA GLU A 137 -18.14 -20.67 11.78
C GLU A 137 -17.80 -19.53 10.82
N SER A 138 -18.80 -19.03 10.06
CA SER A 138 -18.57 -17.88 9.17
C SER A 138 -18.40 -16.57 9.92
N CYS A 139 -19.06 -16.41 11.08
CA CYS A 139 -18.88 -15.27 11.95
C CYS A 139 -17.49 -15.27 12.60
N ASP A 140 -16.98 -16.43 13.00
CA ASP A 140 -15.60 -16.57 13.51
C ASP A 140 -14.56 -16.28 12.42
N TRP A 141 -14.80 -16.77 11.18
CA TRP A 141 -13.96 -16.45 10.04
C TRP A 141 -13.93 -14.94 9.73
N CYS A 142 -15.09 -14.27 9.81
CA CYS A 142 -15.18 -12.83 9.66
C CYS A 142 -14.31 -12.09 10.69
N GLN A 143 -14.34 -12.53 11.95
CA GLN A 143 -13.50 -11.99 13.02
C GLN A 143 -12.00 -12.21 12.75
N MET A 144 -11.64 -13.36 12.20
CA MET A 144 -10.25 -13.64 11.84
C MET A 144 -9.77 -12.71 10.72
N LEU A 145 -10.58 -12.49 9.69
CA LEU A 145 -10.29 -11.55 8.60
C LEU A 145 -10.19 -10.11 9.11
N PHE A 146 -11.14 -9.67 9.95
CA PHE A 146 -11.08 -8.35 10.57
C PHE A 146 -9.76 -8.13 11.32
N ARG A 147 -9.35 -9.09 12.13
CA ARG A 147 -8.06 -9.02 12.84
C ARG A 147 -6.87 -9.03 11.88
N MET A 148 -6.94 -9.80 10.80
CA MET A 148 -5.89 -9.84 9.78
C MET A 148 -5.69 -8.48 9.12
N TYR A 149 -6.78 -7.87 8.63
CA TYR A 149 -6.71 -6.57 7.96
C TYR A 149 -6.32 -5.43 8.91
N THR A 150 -6.81 -5.44 10.14
CA THR A 150 -6.41 -4.44 11.15
C THR A 150 -4.90 -4.52 11.44
N ARG A 151 -4.36 -5.72 11.63
CA ARG A 151 -2.92 -5.91 11.86
C ARG A 151 -2.07 -5.56 10.64
N TRP A 152 -2.57 -5.88 9.45
CA TRP A 152 -1.91 -5.49 8.21
C TRP A 152 -1.85 -3.96 8.10
N ALA A 153 -2.93 -3.27 8.37
CA ALA A 153 -2.99 -1.82 8.37
C ALA A 153 -2.00 -1.21 9.38
N GLU A 154 -1.98 -1.72 10.62
CA GLU A 154 -1.04 -1.28 11.66
C GLU A 154 0.43 -1.47 11.23
N SER A 155 0.76 -2.63 10.63
CA SER A 155 2.13 -2.92 10.19
C SER A 155 2.60 -2.05 9.02
N HIS A 156 1.67 -1.48 8.26
CA HIS A 156 1.95 -0.55 7.16
C HIS A 156 1.81 0.93 7.56
N GLY A 157 1.61 1.21 8.86
CA GLY A 157 1.49 2.58 9.38
C GLY A 157 0.16 3.25 9.06
N TYR A 158 -0.86 2.48 8.64
CA TYR A 158 -2.20 2.99 8.40
C TYR A 158 -2.98 3.14 9.69
N THR A 159 -3.88 4.13 9.72
CA THR A 159 -4.85 4.27 10.80
C THR A 159 -6.17 3.60 10.44
N THR A 160 -6.77 2.91 11.42
CA THR A 160 -8.05 2.23 11.23
C THR A 160 -9.12 2.79 12.14
N GLU A 161 -10.33 3.00 11.61
CA GLU A 161 -11.51 3.40 12.37
C GLU A 161 -12.65 2.44 12.06
N THR A 162 -13.28 1.89 13.10
CA THR A 162 -14.45 1.01 12.93
C THR A 162 -15.70 1.87 12.80
N LEU A 163 -16.33 1.84 11.63
CA LEU A 163 -17.53 2.62 11.33
C LEU A 163 -18.81 1.90 11.76
N ASP A 164 -18.86 0.58 11.57
CA ASP A 164 -19.98 -0.27 11.95
C ASP A 164 -19.48 -1.63 12.42
N TYR A 165 -20.18 -2.21 13.43
CA TYR A 165 -19.80 -3.48 14.00
C TYR A 165 -21.02 -4.23 14.52
N LEU A 166 -21.31 -5.39 13.93
CA LEU A 166 -22.40 -6.26 14.33
C LEU A 166 -21.85 -7.62 14.77
N GLU A 167 -22.04 -7.93 16.04
CA GLU A 167 -21.63 -9.21 16.60
C GLU A 167 -22.43 -10.39 16.04
N GLY A 168 -21.82 -11.57 16.00
CA GLY A 168 -22.49 -12.83 15.73
C GLY A 168 -23.35 -13.25 16.95
N GLU A 169 -24.42 -14.01 16.73
CA GLU A 169 -25.33 -14.43 17.79
C GLU A 169 -24.68 -15.32 18.86
N GLU A 170 -23.75 -16.18 18.47
CA GLU A 170 -23.06 -17.11 19.37
C GLU A 170 -21.56 -16.79 19.51
N ALA A 171 -20.92 -16.40 18.43
CA ALA A 171 -19.50 -16.07 18.40
C ALA A 171 -19.14 -15.27 17.12
N GLY A 172 -18.03 -14.56 17.19
CA GLY A 172 -17.47 -13.86 16.05
C GLY A 172 -18.23 -12.61 15.63
N ILE A 173 -18.03 -12.18 14.40
CA ILE A 173 -18.59 -10.96 13.81
C ILE A 173 -19.51 -11.33 12.65
N LYS A 174 -20.72 -10.80 12.64
CA LYS A 174 -21.66 -10.97 11.52
C LYS A 174 -21.38 -10.00 10.39
N SER A 175 -21.07 -8.75 10.74
CA SER A 175 -20.69 -7.70 9.79
C SER A 175 -19.80 -6.67 10.46
N VAL A 176 -18.83 -6.16 9.74
CA VAL A 176 -17.99 -5.06 10.21
C VAL A 176 -17.57 -4.19 9.03
N THR A 177 -17.60 -2.87 9.24
CA THR A 177 -17.10 -1.88 8.29
C THR A 177 -16.00 -1.09 8.97
N ILE A 178 -14.82 -1.06 8.35
CA ILE A 178 -13.66 -0.30 8.81
C ILE A 178 -13.21 0.67 7.73
N GLU A 179 -12.85 1.85 8.14
CA GLU A 179 -12.12 2.81 7.34
C GLU A 179 -10.62 2.62 7.60
N ILE A 180 -9.84 2.55 6.55
CA ILE A 180 -8.38 2.39 6.58
C ILE A 180 -7.78 3.60 5.86
N ARG A 181 -7.15 4.48 6.63
CA ARG A 181 -6.58 5.74 6.14
C ARG A 181 -5.08 5.62 5.98
N GLY A 182 -4.59 5.97 4.81
CA GLY A 182 -3.17 6.04 4.49
C GLY A 182 -2.92 6.07 3.00
N GLU A 183 -1.70 6.38 2.62
CA GLU A 183 -1.30 6.50 1.22
C GLU A 183 -1.53 5.18 0.46
N ASN A 184 -2.30 5.23 -0.63
CA ASN A 184 -2.63 4.08 -1.48
C ASN A 184 -3.38 2.94 -0.76
N ALA A 185 -4.07 3.21 0.35
CA ALA A 185 -4.78 2.17 1.11
C ALA A 185 -5.79 1.40 0.25
N TYR A 186 -6.60 2.11 -0.55
CA TYR A 186 -7.52 1.48 -1.49
C TYR A 186 -6.80 0.68 -2.58
N GLY A 187 -5.75 1.24 -3.14
CA GLY A 187 -4.96 0.60 -4.19
C GLY A 187 -4.43 -0.78 -3.76
N HIS A 188 -3.94 -0.89 -2.51
CA HIS A 188 -3.48 -2.15 -1.94
C HIS A 188 -4.61 -3.14 -1.66
N LEU A 189 -5.76 -2.65 -1.20
CA LEU A 189 -6.86 -3.49 -0.73
C LEU A 189 -7.89 -3.84 -1.81
N LYS A 190 -7.95 -3.12 -2.93
CA LYS A 190 -8.96 -3.34 -4.00
C LYS A 190 -9.00 -4.76 -4.53
N SER A 191 -7.86 -5.46 -4.55
CA SER A 191 -7.75 -6.85 -5.01
C SER A 191 -8.35 -7.86 -4.02
N GLU A 192 -8.57 -7.46 -2.77
CA GLU A 192 -9.21 -8.28 -1.75
C GLU A 192 -10.74 -8.32 -1.88
N HIS A 193 -11.31 -7.47 -2.74
CA HIS A 193 -12.74 -7.50 -3.03
C HIS A 193 -13.17 -8.86 -3.58
N GLY A 194 -14.11 -9.52 -2.88
CA GLY A 194 -14.61 -10.83 -3.29
C GLY A 194 -15.05 -11.71 -2.13
N VAL A 195 -15.03 -13.03 -2.36
CA VAL A 195 -15.46 -14.01 -1.36
C VAL A 195 -14.27 -14.78 -0.82
N HIS A 196 -14.06 -14.68 0.47
CA HIS A 196 -13.00 -15.36 1.22
C HIS A 196 -13.50 -16.70 1.75
N ARG A 197 -12.84 -17.78 1.37
CA ARG A 197 -13.20 -19.15 1.74
C ARG A 197 -12.27 -19.70 2.80
N LEU A 198 -12.81 -20.21 3.91
CA LEU A 198 -12.08 -20.97 4.92
C LEU A 198 -12.52 -22.44 4.89
N VAL A 199 -11.55 -23.34 4.93
CA VAL A 199 -11.79 -24.78 5.09
C VAL A 199 -10.92 -25.30 6.23
N ARG A 200 -11.55 -25.65 7.35
CA ARG A 200 -10.85 -26.18 8.54
C ARG A 200 -11.71 -27.18 9.30
N ILE A 201 -11.13 -27.87 10.25
CA ILE A 201 -11.88 -28.60 11.28
C ILE A 201 -12.49 -27.55 12.20
N SER A 202 -13.83 -27.54 12.31
CA SER A 202 -14.54 -26.51 13.07
C SER A 202 -14.35 -26.70 14.59
N PRO A 203 -13.93 -25.65 15.32
CA PRO A 203 -13.91 -25.69 16.78
C PRO A 203 -15.30 -25.72 17.42
N PHE A 204 -16.34 -25.38 16.67
CA PHE A 204 -17.74 -25.37 17.12
C PHE A 204 -18.47 -26.69 16.86
N ASN A 205 -17.82 -27.64 16.19
CA ASN A 205 -18.40 -28.95 15.87
C ASN A 205 -17.78 -30.05 16.70
N ALA A 206 -18.52 -30.57 17.69
CA ALA A 206 -18.07 -31.63 18.57
C ALA A 206 -17.66 -32.93 17.83
N ALA A 207 -18.19 -33.19 16.62
CA ALA A 207 -17.84 -34.34 15.81
C ALA A 207 -16.52 -34.16 15.04
N GLY A 208 -15.83 -33.02 15.17
CA GLY A 208 -14.54 -32.75 14.50
C GLY A 208 -14.59 -32.80 12.97
N LYS A 209 -15.76 -32.53 12.38
CA LYS A 209 -15.92 -32.54 10.92
C LYS A 209 -15.31 -31.30 10.29
N ARG A 210 -14.78 -31.49 9.08
CA ARG A 210 -14.29 -30.40 8.23
C ARG A 210 -15.47 -29.57 7.74
N GLN A 211 -15.41 -28.26 7.96
CA GLN A 211 -16.43 -27.28 7.58
C GLN A 211 -15.84 -26.31 6.55
N THR A 212 -16.72 -25.73 5.73
CA THR A 212 -16.38 -24.68 4.78
C THR A 212 -17.25 -23.46 5.10
N SER A 213 -16.61 -22.31 5.24
CA SER A 213 -17.25 -21.03 5.56
C SER A 213 -16.84 -19.97 4.56
N PHE A 214 -17.73 -19.03 4.33
CA PHE A 214 -17.54 -17.94 3.39
C PHE A 214 -17.78 -16.59 4.06
N VAL A 215 -16.99 -15.60 3.68
CA VAL A 215 -17.15 -14.19 4.05
C VAL A 215 -17.02 -13.36 2.79
N SER A 216 -17.94 -12.44 2.55
CA SER A 216 -17.73 -11.42 1.51
C SER A 216 -16.89 -10.28 2.05
N CYS A 217 -15.97 -9.82 1.24
CA CYS A 217 -15.15 -8.65 1.48
C CYS A 217 -15.46 -7.63 0.38
N ASP A 218 -15.98 -6.49 0.75
CA ASP A 218 -16.22 -5.37 -0.15
C ASP A 218 -15.22 -4.26 0.18
N VAL A 219 -14.53 -3.76 -0.85
CA VAL A 219 -13.57 -2.68 -0.71
C VAL A 219 -13.98 -1.53 -1.62
N MET A 220 -14.17 -0.35 -1.02
CA MET A 220 -14.54 0.86 -1.73
C MET A 220 -13.54 1.98 -1.42
N PRO A 221 -13.24 2.86 -2.39
CA PRO A 221 -12.44 4.04 -2.13
C PRO A 221 -13.26 5.03 -1.29
N ASP A 222 -12.64 5.67 -0.32
CA ASP A 222 -13.22 6.83 0.34
C ASP A 222 -12.97 8.07 -0.51
N ILE A 223 -14.01 8.49 -1.23
CA ILE A 223 -13.96 9.64 -2.13
C ILE A 223 -14.39 10.87 -1.33
N ASN A 224 -13.46 11.49 -0.62
CA ASN A 224 -13.64 12.77 0.09
C ASN A 224 -13.63 13.97 -0.88
N GLN A 225 -14.19 13.84 -2.08
CA GLN A 225 -14.38 14.97 -2.96
C GLN A 225 -15.76 15.56 -2.70
N ASP A 226 -15.80 16.84 -2.33
CA ASP A 226 -17.01 17.67 -2.43
C ASP A 226 -17.52 17.57 -3.87
N ILE A 227 -18.48 16.67 -4.07
CA ILE A 227 -19.18 16.58 -5.35
C ILE A 227 -20.05 17.83 -5.40
N ASP A 228 -19.60 18.84 -6.13
CA ASP A 228 -20.39 20.03 -6.46
C ASP A 228 -21.55 19.58 -7.34
N ILE A 229 -22.65 19.19 -6.70
CA ILE A 229 -23.87 18.76 -7.38
C ILE A 229 -24.53 20.02 -7.91
N GLU A 230 -24.22 20.40 -9.16
CA GLU A 230 -25.04 21.36 -9.90
C GLU A 230 -26.49 20.86 -9.87
N LYS A 231 -27.32 21.52 -9.07
CA LYS A 231 -28.77 21.28 -9.07
C LYS A 231 -29.33 21.69 -10.41
N ILE A 232 -29.46 20.73 -11.32
CA ILE A 232 -30.22 20.91 -12.55
C ILE A 232 -31.67 21.22 -12.13
N GLY A 233 -32.03 22.50 -12.22
CA GLY A 233 -33.35 23.01 -11.90
C GLY A 233 -34.41 22.25 -12.71
N ARG A 234 -35.46 21.77 -12.04
CA ARG A 234 -36.65 21.24 -12.70
C ARG A 234 -37.24 22.36 -13.59
N ALA A 235 -37.30 22.12 -14.90
CA ALA A 235 -38.15 22.91 -15.77
C ALA A 235 -39.61 22.69 -15.35
N SER A 236 -40.31 23.79 -15.06
CA SER A 236 -41.73 23.84 -14.80
C SER A 236 -42.49 23.73 -16.13
#